data_4423aee3c23d78a128532ff22e72decb
#
_entry.id   4423aee3c23d78a128532ff22e72decb
#
_cell.length_a   1.000
_cell.length_b   1.000
_cell.length_c   1.000
_cell.angle_alpha   90.00
_cell.angle_beta   90.00
_cell.angle_gamma   90.00
#
_symmetry.space_group_name_H-M   'P 1'
#
loop_
_entity.id
_entity.type
_entity.pdbx_description
1 polymer ?
#
loop_
_entity_poly.entity_id
_entity_poly.type
_entity_poly.pdbx_seq_one_letter_code
_entity_poly.pdbx_strand_id
1 'polypeptide(L)'
;MKKTLLALAVVASATSVNAAEVFKSEEGSVDFYGQLRPTLLFTEKTDHTAELNTSSSRTGVNAVYVVDESLKVLGEVEIGVALGDNYDAGAGSSERTDDSVYVRRHIIGFDMGDMGTLRFGKEGTWADDVYFADYSYFFGGNAAETAYGHAWNNDSQIKYAYENDAFWLKAGYALGEKDSNEEVLEVFVGKSFNDLSLHAGVLTANNDINVTKEKKLVLNGVEQTVSHTERTDNENLSFEVTAEYALDEHTLGATYYYNENEDKLGKSTVDSHYIVVAGMFAVAPKTTLYSGYEYLAQSTDEAGKVDADSSWFYAGVEYKFSKWARVFAEAGYTFEGTDFDNKDTDDATNFGVGARFYW
;
A
#
# COMPACT_ATOMS: atom_id res chain seq x y z
N MET A 1 6.37 22.17 22.34
CA MET A 1 5.95 20.81 22.66
C MET A 1 4.71 20.35 21.87
N LYS A 2 4.53 20.72 20.61
CA LYS A 2 3.41 20.27 19.76
C LYS A 2 3.81 19.89 18.33
N LYS A 3 5.10 19.84 18.02
CA LYS A 3 5.60 19.62 16.65
C LYS A 3 6.18 18.21 16.38
N THR A 4 6.21 17.34 17.38
CA THR A 4 6.74 15.97 17.26
C THR A 4 5.68 14.93 16.81
N LEU A 5 4.47 15.38 16.48
CA LEU A 5 3.33 14.49 16.23
C LEU A 5 3.16 14.04 14.78
N LEU A 6 3.89 14.62 13.82
CA LEU A 6 3.77 14.16 12.42
C LEU A 6 4.60 12.90 12.14
N ALA A 7 5.77 12.77 12.75
CA ALA A 7 6.58 11.54 12.63
C ALA A 7 5.97 10.34 13.37
N LEU A 8 5.12 10.58 14.37
CA LEU A 8 4.40 9.55 15.11
C LEU A 8 3.21 8.96 14.33
N ALA A 9 2.75 9.59 13.25
CA ALA A 9 1.63 9.08 12.46
C ALA A 9 1.97 7.78 11.71
N VAL A 10 3.24 7.50 11.47
CA VAL A 10 3.68 6.29 10.75
C VAL A 10 3.66 5.04 11.64
N VAL A 11 3.84 5.17 12.94
CA VAL A 11 3.76 4.04 13.87
C VAL A 11 2.32 3.77 14.36
N ALA A 12 1.45 4.79 14.25
CA ALA A 12 0.07 4.72 14.72
C ALA A 12 -0.93 4.11 13.72
N SER A 13 -0.47 3.55 12.61
CA SER A 13 -1.37 2.89 11.64
C SER A 13 -2.04 1.61 12.17
N ALA A 14 -1.61 1.10 13.31
CA ALA A 14 -2.24 -0.05 13.96
C ALA A 14 -3.36 0.32 14.95
N THR A 15 -3.38 1.55 15.48
CA THR A 15 -4.48 1.99 16.35
C THR A 15 -5.28 3.06 15.62
N SER A 16 -6.46 2.72 15.12
CA SER A 16 -7.36 3.74 14.56
C SER A 16 -7.59 4.80 15.63
N VAL A 17 -7.24 6.05 15.33
CA VAL A 17 -7.39 7.20 16.25
C VAL A 17 -8.83 7.39 16.75
N ASN A 18 -9.75 6.59 16.23
CA ASN A 18 -11.18 6.61 16.49
C ASN A 18 -11.72 5.27 17.01
N ALA A 19 -10.85 4.28 17.36
CA ALA A 19 -11.32 3.00 17.89
C ALA A 19 -12.17 3.20 19.13
N ALA A 20 -13.29 2.50 19.18
CA ALA A 20 -14.15 2.48 20.35
C ALA A 20 -13.57 1.47 21.36
N GLU A 21 -13.15 1.96 22.53
CA GLU A 21 -12.74 1.11 23.64
C GLU A 21 -13.96 0.29 24.11
N VAL A 22 -13.92 -1.03 23.87
CA VAL A 22 -14.99 -1.97 24.27
C VAL A 22 -14.76 -2.49 25.66
N PHE A 23 -13.49 -2.68 26.02
CA PHE A 23 -13.09 -3.15 27.32
C PHE A 23 -11.73 -2.56 27.72
N LYS A 24 -11.60 -2.21 29.01
CA LYS A 24 -10.35 -1.77 29.62
C LYS A 24 -10.26 -2.19 31.07
N SER A 25 -9.09 -2.69 31.45
CA SER A 25 -8.72 -3.01 32.83
C SER A 25 -7.24 -2.68 33.05
N GLU A 26 -6.73 -2.92 34.24
CA GLU A 26 -5.29 -2.86 34.53
C GLU A 26 -4.50 -3.93 33.75
N GLU A 27 -5.14 -5.03 33.40
CA GLU A 27 -4.53 -6.17 32.70
C GLU A 27 -4.54 -6.01 31.17
N GLY A 28 -5.30 -5.03 30.62
CA GLY A 28 -5.32 -4.82 29.17
C GLY A 28 -6.56 -4.13 28.65
N SER A 29 -6.65 -4.03 27.31
CA SER A 29 -7.77 -3.41 26.61
C SER A 29 -8.19 -4.18 25.37
N VAL A 30 -9.43 -3.96 24.95
CA VAL A 30 -9.96 -4.41 23.65
C VAL A 30 -10.64 -3.21 22.99
N ASP A 31 -10.21 -2.91 21.79
CA ASP A 31 -10.70 -1.80 20.99
C ASP A 31 -11.35 -2.32 19.71
N PHE A 32 -12.53 -1.81 19.39
CA PHE A 32 -13.23 -2.06 18.13
C PHE A 32 -13.05 -0.87 17.20
N TYR A 33 -12.62 -1.11 15.99
CA TYR A 33 -12.40 -0.06 15.00
C TYR A 33 -12.96 -0.45 13.64
N GLY A 34 -13.09 0.55 12.78
CA GLY A 34 -13.44 0.31 11.39
C GLY A 34 -13.50 1.57 10.56
N GLN A 35 -13.71 1.36 9.28
CA GLN A 35 -13.88 2.44 8.32
C GLN A 35 -14.74 2.00 7.13
N LEU A 36 -15.61 2.88 6.73
CA LEU A 36 -16.33 2.81 5.46
C LEU A 36 -15.69 3.76 4.46
N ARG A 37 -15.48 3.29 3.23
CA ARG A 37 -14.79 4.02 2.16
C ARG A 37 -15.57 3.98 0.83
N PRO A 38 -16.81 4.46 0.76
CA PRO A 38 -17.50 4.53 -0.51
C PRO A 38 -16.83 5.55 -1.43
N THR A 39 -16.68 5.16 -2.69
CA THR A 39 -16.07 5.98 -3.73
C THR A 39 -16.88 5.90 -5.01
N LEU A 40 -16.95 6.99 -5.75
CA LEU A 40 -17.53 7.05 -7.09
C LEU A 40 -16.43 7.50 -8.05
N LEU A 41 -16.03 6.59 -8.94
CA LEU A 41 -14.94 6.81 -9.88
C LEU A 41 -15.49 6.93 -11.30
N PHE A 42 -14.87 7.82 -12.07
CA PHE A 42 -15.08 8.04 -13.48
C PHE A 42 -13.71 7.89 -14.17
N THR A 43 -13.50 6.78 -14.86
CA THR A 43 -12.24 6.46 -15.52
C THR A 43 -12.45 6.36 -17.02
N GLU A 44 -11.56 7.00 -17.79
CA GLU A 44 -11.68 7.07 -19.24
C GLU A 44 -11.42 5.72 -19.94
N LYS A 45 -10.58 4.88 -19.33
CA LYS A 45 -10.17 3.58 -19.90
C LYS A 45 -11.22 2.45 -19.74
N THR A 46 -12.31 2.71 -19.03
CA THR A 46 -13.37 1.72 -18.83
C THR A 46 -14.60 2.07 -19.67
N ASP A 47 -15.27 1.06 -20.23
CA ASP A 47 -16.55 1.21 -20.93
C ASP A 47 -17.68 1.68 -19.98
N HIS A 48 -17.38 1.89 -18.72
CA HIS A 48 -18.30 2.33 -17.68
C HIS A 48 -18.18 3.83 -17.45
N THR A 49 -19.30 4.52 -17.45
CA THR A 49 -19.37 5.98 -17.21
C THR A 49 -19.20 6.36 -15.75
N ALA A 50 -19.43 5.45 -14.83
CA ALA A 50 -19.22 5.63 -13.38
C ALA A 50 -19.25 4.29 -12.66
N GLU A 51 -18.43 4.15 -11.64
CA GLU A 51 -18.38 3.00 -10.75
C GLU A 51 -18.52 3.43 -9.30
N LEU A 52 -19.49 2.82 -8.59
CA LEU A 52 -19.60 2.96 -7.14
C LEU A 52 -18.85 1.81 -6.47
N ASN A 53 -17.76 2.12 -5.81
CA ASN A 53 -16.90 1.17 -5.15
C ASN A 53 -16.91 1.39 -3.64
N THR A 54 -16.80 0.32 -2.86
CA THR A 54 -16.67 0.39 -1.40
C THR A 54 -15.28 -0.06 -0.94
N SER A 55 -14.32 0.00 -1.84
CA SER A 55 -13.00 -0.59 -1.72
C SER A 55 -12.30 -0.26 -0.41
N SER A 56 -11.68 -1.28 0.16
CA SER A 56 -10.93 -1.17 1.41
C SER A 56 -11.76 -0.77 2.65
N SER A 57 -13.10 -0.88 2.60
CA SER A 57 -13.93 -0.84 3.79
C SER A 57 -13.57 -2.01 4.70
N ARG A 58 -13.43 -1.76 5.99
CA ARG A 58 -12.91 -2.75 6.93
C ARG A 58 -13.35 -2.51 8.35
N THR A 59 -13.31 -3.55 9.15
CA THR A 59 -13.53 -3.49 10.60
C THR A 59 -12.63 -4.49 11.31
N GLY A 60 -12.24 -4.20 12.53
CA GLY A 60 -11.33 -5.04 13.26
C GLY A 60 -11.40 -4.86 14.76
N VAL A 61 -10.68 -5.71 15.44
CA VAL A 61 -10.51 -5.71 16.89
C VAL A 61 -9.02 -5.73 17.19
N ASN A 62 -8.59 -4.79 18.04
CA ASN A 62 -7.26 -4.80 18.66
C ASN A 62 -7.40 -5.21 20.12
N ALA A 63 -6.55 -6.10 20.58
CA ALA A 63 -6.46 -6.52 21.96
C ALA A 63 -5.03 -6.33 22.48
N VAL A 64 -4.90 -5.84 23.68
CA VAL A 64 -3.63 -5.69 24.40
C VAL A 64 -3.77 -6.35 25.75
N TYR A 65 -2.85 -7.25 26.07
CA TYR A 65 -2.71 -7.84 27.40
C TYR A 65 -1.37 -7.41 28.01
N VAL A 66 -1.42 -6.84 29.20
CA VAL A 66 -0.24 -6.38 29.94
C VAL A 66 0.29 -7.55 30.78
N VAL A 67 1.45 -8.07 30.42
CA VAL A 67 2.12 -9.12 31.18
C VAL A 67 2.83 -8.50 32.40
N ASP A 68 3.60 -7.44 32.15
CA ASP A 68 4.29 -6.63 33.14
C ASP A 68 4.61 -5.23 32.54
N GLU A 69 5.41 -4.44 33.25
CA GLU A 69 5.80 -3.06 32.81
C GLU A 69 6.61 -3.04 31.50
N SER A 70 7.27 -4.14 31.16
CA SER A 70 8.18 -4.24 30.01
C SER A 70 7.62 -5.08 28.85
N LEU A 71 6.55 -5.81 29.06
CA LEU A 71 6.01 -6.76 28.07
C LEU A 71 4.49 -6.68 27.98
N LYS A 72 4.00 -6.48 26.75
CA LYS A 72 2.58 -6.64 26.41
C LYS A 72 2.44 -7.62 25.26
N VAL A 73 1.35 -8.38 25.28
CA VAL A 73 0.93 -9.22 24.15
C VAL A 73 -0.11 -8.45 23.35
N LEU A 74 0.05 -8.42 22.03
CA LEU A 74 -0.82 -7.74 21.09
C LEU A 74 -1.57 -8.78 20.27
N GLY A 75 -2.85 -8.56 20.02
CA GLY A 75 -3.66 -9.36 19.11
C GLY A 75 -4.47 -8.44 18.18
N GLU A 76 -4.50 -8.75 16.89
CA GLU A 76 -5.28 -7.99 15.91
C GLU A 76 -5.96 -8.92 14.93
N VAL A 77 -7.25 -8.69 14.69
CA VAL A 77 -7.98 -9.30 13.58
C VAL A 77 -8.70 -8.19 12.83
N GLU A 78 -8.43 -8.06 11.54
CA GLU A 78 -9.11 -7.13 10.65
C GLU A 78 -9.77 -7.88 9.49
N ILE A 79 -11.04 -7.53 9.25
CA ILE A 79 -11.85 -8.08 8.17
C ILE A 79 -12.07 -6.95 7.15
N GLY A 80 -11.72 -7.21 5.90
CA GLY A 80 -12.06 -6.38 4.76
C GLY A 80 -13.44 -6.76 4.21
N VAL A 81 -14.15 -5.75 3.71
CA VAL A 81 -15.45 -5.91 3.05
C VAL A 81 -15.33 -5.29 1.67
N ALA A 82 -15.48 -6.12 0.63
CA ALA A 82 -15.57 -5.68 -0.77
C ALA A 82 -17.00 -5.92 -1.26
N LEU A 83 -17.64 -4.88 -1.79
CA LEU A 83 -18.97 -4.92 -2.40
C LEU A 83 -18.81 -4.47 -3.85
N GLY A 84 -19.29 -5.29 -4.79
CA GLY A 84 -19.23 -5.04 -6.23
C GLY A 84 -18.26 -5.96 -6.98
N ASP A 85 -18.49 -6.07 -8.29
CA ASP A 85 -17.90 -7.09 -9.16
C ASP A 85 -16.43 -6.85 -9.57
N ASN A 86 -15.85 -5.68 -9.26
CA ASN A 86 -14.57 -5.25 -9.85
C ASN A 86 -13.57 -4.71 -8.83
N TYR A 87 -13.51 -5.29 -7.65
CA TYR A 87 -12.44 -4.92 -6.73
C TYR A 87 -11.16 -5.69 -7.07
N ASP A 88 -10.29 -5.06 -7.84
CA ASP A 88 -8.91 -5.48 -7.99
C ASP A 88 -8.14 -5.06 -6.74
N ALA A 89 -7.95 -5.99 -5.83
CA ALA A 89 -7.24 -5.77 -4.58
C ALA A 89 -5.75 -6.01 -4.78
N GLY A 90 -5.10 -5.25 -5.67
CA GLY A 90 -3.65 -5.24 -5.86
C GLY A 90 -3.02 -6.61 -6.21
N ALA A 91 -1.86 -6.61 -6.79
CA ALA A 91 -1.10 -7.81 -7.12
C ALA A 91 -1.04 -8.79 -5.93
N GLY A 92 -1.57 -10.00 -6.09
CA GLY A 92 -1.61 -11.06 -5.07
C GLY A 92 -2.99 -11.44 -4.54
N SER A 93 -4.06 -10.75 -4.92
CA SER A 93 -5.41 -11.20 -4.60
C SER A 93 -5.99 -12.00 -5.76
N SER A 94 -6.38 -13.25 -5.49
CA SER A 94 -7.25 -14.02 -6.37
C SER A 94 -8.47 -13.18 -6.74
N GLU A 95 -8.85 -13.19 -8.03
CA GLU A 95 -10.06 -12.56 -8.56
C GLU A 95 -11.22 -12.72 -7.58
N ARG A 96 -11.71 -11.61 -7.04
CA ARG A 96 -12.90 -11.57 -6.22
C ARG A 96 -14.03 -11.09 -7.11
N THR A 97 -14.79 -12.04 -7.60
CA THR A 97 -15.84 -11.80 -8.58
C THR A 97 -17.19 -11.45 -7.97
N ASP A 98 -17.31 -11.47 -6.63
CA ASP A 98 -18.58 -11.24 -5.92
C ASP A 98 -18.35 -10.51 -4.59
N ASP A 99 -19.41 -10.03 -3.97
CA ASP A 99 -19.41 -9.48 -2.60
C ASP A 99 -18.65 -10.40 -1.66
N SER A 100 -17.57 -9.93 -1.08
CA SER A 100 -16.68 -10.76 -0.27
C SER A 100 -16.32 -10.14 1.06
N VAL A 101 -16.23 -11.02 2.05
CA VAL A 101 -15.65 -10.72 3.36
C VAL A 101 -14.38 -11.55 3.49
N TYR A 102 -13.28 -10.92 3.84
CA TYR A 102 -11.99 -11.58 3.91
C TYR A 102 -11.15 -11.10 5.09
N VAL A 103 -10.27 -11.96 5.57
CA VAL A 103 -9.32 -11.60 6.62
C VAL A 103 -8.18 -10.79 6.01
N ARG A 104 -8.06 -9.51 6.40
CA ARG A 104 -6.99 -8.62 6.00
C ARG A 104 -5.78 -8.73 6.91
N ARG A 105 -6.03 -8.77 8.24
CA ARG A 105 -4.98 -8.93 9.25
C ARG A 105 -5.36 -10.01 10.23
N HIS A 106 -4.40 -10.80 10.61
CA HIS A 106 -4.51 -11.81 11.67
C HIS A 106 -3.16 -11.93 12.35
N ILE A 107 -2.98 -11.22 13.46
CA ILE A 107 -1.67 -10.94 14.03
C ILE A 107 -1.66 -11.29 15.52
N ILE A 108 -0.56 -11.86 15.95
CA ILE A 108 -0.11 -11.86 17.34
C ILE A 108 1.22 -11.10 17.42
N GLY A 109 1.44 -10.33 18.50
CA GLY A 109 2.67 -9.56 18.67
C GLY A 109 3.07 -9.39 20.12
N PHE A 110 4.27 -8.86 20.30
CA PHE A 110 4.88 -8.58 21.59
C PHE A 110 5.45 -7.15 21.56
N ASP A 111 4.90 -6.28 22.39
CA ASP A 111 5.50 -4.97 22.68
C ASP A 111 6.45 -5.16 23.87
N MET A 112 7.75 -5.00 23.60
CA MET A 112 8.83 -5.25 24.54
C MET A 112 9.43 -3.95 25.10
N GLY A 113 8.61 -2.87 25.09
CA GLY A 113 9.04 -1.55 25.55
C GLY A 113 10.22 -1.02 24.76
N ASP A 114 11.31 -0.67 25.43
CA ASP A 114 12.55 -0.12 24.83
C ASP A 114 13.23 -1.07 23.83
N MET A 115 12.83 -2.32 23.75
CA MET A 115 13.35 -3.28 22.77
C MET A 115 12.50 -3.34 21.50
N GLY A 116 11.44 -2.55 21.40
CA GLY A 116 10.57 -2.50 20.21
C GLY A 116 9.46 -3.54 20.22
N THR A 117 8.83 -3.71 19.05
CA THR A 117 7.65 -4.56 18.86
C THR A 117 7.96 -5.62 17.81
N LEU A 118 7.60 -6.86 18.12
CA LEU A 118 7.69 -8.01 17.23
C LEU A 118 6.29 -8.54 16.94
N ARG A 119 5.95 -8.77 15.65
CA ARG A 119 4.62 -9.19 15.19
C ARG A 119 4.74 -10.40 14.26
N PHE A 120 3.73 -11.25 14.25
CA PHE A 120 3.65 -12.46 13.44
C PHE A 120 2.25 -12.63 12.89
N GLY A 121 2.14 -13.01 11.63
CA GLY A 121 0.87 -13.36 11.01
C GLY A 121 0.63 -12.72 9.67
N LYS A 122 -0.64 -12.64 9.27
CA LYS A 122 -1.08 -12.01 8.02
C LYS A 122 -1.21 -10.51 8.21
N GLU A 123 -0.46 -9.76 7.42
CA GLU A 123 -0.55 -8.29 7.37
C GLU A 123 0.10 -7.71 6.12
N GLY A 124 0.03 -6.39 5.92
CA GLY A 124 0.79 -5.68 4.89
C GLY A 124 2.30 -5.74 5.15
N THR A 125 3.10 -5.64 4.12
CA THR A 125 4.55 -5.45 4.22
C THR A 125 4.86 -4.10 4.87
N TRP A 126 6.10 -3.87 5.31
CA TRP A 126 6.49 -2.53 5.76
C TRP A 126 6.47 -1.52 4.61
N ALA A 127 6.74 -1.96 3.38
CA ALA A 127 6.60 -1.12 2.20
C ALA A 127 5.18 -0.57 2.01
N ASP A 128 4.12 -1.35 2.35
CA ASP A 128 2.72 -0.88 2.41
C ASP A 128 2.48 0.13 3.55
N ASP A 129 3.20 -0.01 4.66
CA ASP A 129 3.04 0.82 5.86
C ASP A 129 3.97 2.06 5.86
N VAL A 130 5.15 2.01 5.19
CA VAL A 130 6.09 3.13 5.06
C VAL A 130 5.82 3.84 3.73
N TYR A 131 4.86 4.75 3.75
CA TYR A 131 4.46 5.48 2.57
C TYR A 131 5.59 6.37 2.02
N PHE A 132 5.76 6.32 0.71
CA PHE A 132 6.45 7.37 -0.04
C PHE A 132 5.60 8.65 -0.03
N ALA A 133 6.15 9.74 -0.55
CA ALA A 133 5.49 11.04 -0.60
C ALA A 133 4.28 11.04 -1.58
N ASP A 134 3.31 10.15 -1.34
CA ASP A 134 2.03 10.11 -2.03
C ASP A 134 0.91 10.51 -1.06
N TYR A 135 0.14 11.52 -1.44
CA TYR A 135 -0.97 12.05 -0.64
C TYR A 135 -2.32 11.88 -1.32
N SER A 136 -2.39 11.07 -2.37
CA SER A 136 -3.60 10.79 -3.14
C SER A 136 -4.61 9.92 -2.38
N TYR A 137 -5.81 9.88 -2.91
CA TYR A 137 -6.84 8.95 -2.51
C TYR A 137 -7.11 7.88 -3.56
N PHE A 138 -6.84 8.19 -4.85
CA PHE A 138 -7.19 7.34 -5.98
C PHE A 138 -6.10 7.23 -7.07
N PHE A 139 -5.53 8.38 -7.49
CA PHE A 139 -4.80 8.46 -8.75
C PHE A 139 -3.30 8.71 -8.59
N GLY A 140 -2.78 8.60 -7.37
CA GLY A 140 -1.35 8.52 -7.08
C GLY A 140 -0.90 7.10 -6.77
N GLY A 141 0.41 6.91 -6.61
CA GLY A 141 1.02 5.61 -6.35
C GLY A 141 1.22 4.74 -7.59
N ASN A 142 0.86 5.24 -8.79
CA ASN A 142 0.95 4.45 -10.03
C ASN A 142 2.38 4.05 -10.38
N ALA A 143 3.33 4.95 -10.17
CA ALA A 143 4.75 4.65 -10.42
C ALA A 143 5.25 3.55 -9.47
N ALA A 144 4.84 3.62 -8.20
CA ALA A 144 5.15 2.61 -7.21
C ALA A 144 4.51 1.26 -7.56
N GLU A 145 3.23 1.24 -7.85
CA GLU A 145 2.50 0.02 -8.19
C GLU A 145 3.12 -0.68 -9.41
N THR A 146 3.56 0.10 -10.41
CA THR A 146 4.22 -0.43 -11.61
C THR A 146 5.65 -0.92 -11.32
N ALA A 147 6.39 -0.21 -10.47
CA ALA A 147 7.79 -0.52 -10.20
C ALA A 147 7.99 -1.57 -9.09
N TYR A 148 7.03 -1.70 -8.17
CA TYR A 148 7.11 -2.71 -7.14
C TYR A 148 6.88 -4.11 -7.74
N GLY A 149 7.87 -4.97 -7.60
CA GLY A 149 7.82 -6.35 -8.07
C GLY A 149 7.37 -7.35 -7.01
N HIS A 150 6.64 -6.95 -5.98
CA HIS A 150 6.26 -7.82 -4.86
C HIS A 150 4.84 -7.55 -4.35
N ALA A 151 4.29 -8.51 -3.60
CA ALA A 151 2.99 -8.36 -2.97
C ALA A 151 3.02 -7.36 -1.80
N TRP A 152 2.01 -6.51 -1.71
CA TRP A 152 1.81 -5.56 -0.60
C TRP A 152 1.33 -6.23 0.70
N ASN A 153 0.71 -7.39 0.61
CA ASN A 153 0.18 -8.16 1.73
C ASN A 153 0.65 -9.60 1.63
N ASN A 154 1.05 -10.19 2.75
CA ASN A 154 1.52 -11.56 2.80
C ASN A 154 0.86 -12.29 3.98
N ASP A 155 0.55 -13.58 3.79
CA ASP A 155 -0.14 -14.39 4.78
C ASP A 155 0.75 -14.81 5.95
N SER A 156 2.07 -14.82 5.76
CA SER A 156 3.05 -15.30 6.72
C SER A 156 4.19 -14.32 6.89
N GLN A 157 4.04 -13.37 7.82
CA GLN A 157 5.04 -12.34 8.07
C GLN A 157 5.59 -12.38 9.49
N ILE A 158 6.83 -11.97 9.61
CA ILE A 158 7.53 -11.60 10.85
C ILE A 158 7.96 -10.15 10.69
N LYS A 159 7.41 -9.26 11.51
CA LYS A 159 7.70 -7.82 11.45
C LYS A 159 8.25 -7.33 12.78
N TYR A 160 9.32 -6.55 12.71
CA TYR A 160 9.93 -5.89 13.84
C TYR A 160 9.93 -4.38 13.63
N ALA A 161 9.56 -3.64 14.67
CA ALA A 161 9.63 -2.20 14.71
C ALA A 161 10.35 -1.74 15.97
N TYR A 162 11.26 -0.81 15.81
CA TYR A 162 12.01 -0.15 16.89
C TYR A 162 12.01 1.35 16.68
N GLU A 163 11.80 2.11 17.73
CA GLU A 163 11.85 3.57 17.69
C GLU A 163 12.46 4.13 18.98
N ASN A 164 13.27 5.13 18.84
CA ASN A 164 13.80 5.95 19.93
C ASN A 164 13.94 7.43 19.51
N ASP A 165 14.47 8.29 20.36
CA ASP A 165 14.67 9.71 20.05
C ASP A 165 15.65 9.95 18.88
N ALA A 166 16.48 8.97 18.54
CA ALA A 166 17.52 9.12 17.53
C ALA A 166 17.07 8.69 16.14
N PHE A 167 16.32 7.60 16.03
CA PHE A 167 15.86 7.02 14.77
C PHE A 167 14.74 5.99 15.00
N TRP A 168 14.07 5.60 13.93
CA TRP A 168 13.24 4.42 13.89
C TRP A 168 13.80 3.40 12.89
N LEU A 169 13.54 2.11 13.15
CA LEU A 169 13.90 0.97 12.31
C LEU A 169 12.68 0.07 12.15
N LYS A 170 12.42 -0.37 10.94
CA LYS A 170 11.43 -1.39 10.62
C LYS A 170 12.09 -2.48 9.79
N ALA A 171 11.92 -3.72 10.18
CA ALA A 171 12.41 -4.88 9.45
C ALA A 171 11.29 -5.90 9.30
N GLY A 172 11.16 -6.49 8.15
CA GLY A 172 10.12 -7.45 7.81
C GLY A 172 10.70 -8.65 7.05
N TYR A 173 10.13 -9.81 7.33
CA TYR A 173 10.39 -11.01 6.57
C TYR A 173 9.06 -11.73 6.31
N ALA A 174 8.67 -11.75 5.05
CA ALA A 174 7.54 -12.55 4.58
C ALA A 174 8.08 -13.92 4.14
N LEU A 175 7.53 -14.98 4.72
CA LEU A 175 7.95 -16.34 4.39
C LEU A 175 7.40 -16.71 3.01
N GLY A 176 8.27 -17.20 2.15
CA GLY A 176 7.90 -17.86 0.89
C GLY A 176 7.17 -19.16 1.22
N GLU A 177 5.87 -19.17 0.97
CA GLU A 177 5.07 -20.39 1.08
C GLU A 177 4.90 -20.97 -0.30
N LYS A 178 5.21 -22.25 -0.42
CA LYS A 178 5.15 -22.95 -1.68
C LYS A 178 3.79 -22.76 -2.36
N ASP A 179 3.84 -22.26 -3.58
CA ASP A 179 2.69 -22.05 -4.46
C ASP A 179 1.72 -20.92 -4.05
N SER A 180 2.03 -20.07 -3.04
CA SER A 180 1.07 -19.06 -2.59
C SER A 180 1.64 -17.68 -2.21
N ASN A 181 2.85 -17.61 -1.67
CA ASN A 181 3.42 -16.36 -1.19
C ASN A 181 4.84 -16.12 -1.70
N GLU A 182 5.15 -14.88 -1.95
CA GLU A 182 6.51 -14.44 -2.22
C GLU A 182 7.33 -14.40 -0.93
N GLU A 183 8.62 -14.71 -1.03
CA GLU A 183 9.57 -14.43 0.03
C GLU A 183 10.00 -12.96 -0.09
N VAL A 184 9.78 -12.17 0.96
CA VAL A 184 10.17 -10.76 0.99
C VAL A 184 11.00 -10.47 2.23
N LEU A 185 12.15 -9.83 2.03
CA LEU A 185 12.96 -9.27 3.11
C LEU A 185 13.03 -7.76 2.93
N GLU A 186 12.69 -7.02 3.97
CA GLU A 186 12.63 -5.57 3.92
C GLU A 186 13.22 -4.91 5.18
N VAL A 187 13.91 -3.81 5.00
CA VAL A 187 14.45 -3.00 6.09
C VAL A 187 14.33 -1.53 5.74
N PHE A 188 13.73 -0.76 6.63
CA PHE A 188 13.60 0.69 6.53
C PHE A 188 14.18 1.36 7.78
N VAL A 189 14.83 2.48 7.60
CA VAL A 189 15.34 3.31 8.68
C VAL A 189 14.99 4.76 8.40
N GLY A 190 14.58 5.48 9.43
CA GLY A 190 14.23 6.89 9.27
C GLY A 190 14.49 7.71 10.53
N LYS A 191 14.48 9.03 10.32
CA LYS A 191 14.69 10.02 11.36
C LYS A 191 14.06 11.35 10.99
N SER A 192 13.53 12.04 12.01
CA SER A 192 13.08 13.43 11.86
C SER A 192 14.08 14.42 12.45
N PHE A 193 14.34 15.49 11.72
CA PHE A 193 15.20 16.60 12.07
C PHE A 193 14.36 17.88 12.11
N ASN A 194 13.74 18.20 13.24
CA ASN A 194 12.76 19.26 13.37
C ASN A 194 11.58 19.09 12.39
N ASP A 195 11.54 19.88 11.32
CA ASP A 195 10.47 19.87 10.33
C ASP A 195 10.78 18.98 9.12
N LEU A 196 11.97 18.39 9.03
CA LEU A 196 12.40 17.47 7.97
C LEU A 196 12.39 16.03 8.48
N SER A 197 11.67 15.17 7.81
CA SER A 197 11.70 13.71 8.01
C SER A 197 12.37 13.04 6.81
N LEU A 198 13.29 12.14 7.08
CA LEU A 198 14.00 11.35 6.08
C LEU A 198 13.85 9.88 6.42
N HIS A 199 13.63 9.07 5.41
CA HIS A 199 13.78 7.61 5.54
C HIS A 199 14.36 7.00 4.28
N ALA A 200 14.90 5.80 4.43
CA ALA A 200 15.40 5.00 3.34
C ALA A 200 15.12 3.53 3.62
N GLY A 201 14.93 2.77 2.58
CA GLY A 201 14.65 1.34 2.65
C GLY A 201 15.37 0.53 1.58
N VAL A 202 15.54 -0.73 1.88
CA VAL A 202 15.95 -1.78 0.95
C VAL A 202 15.01 -2.96 1.08
N LEU A 203 14.68 -3.56 -0.04
CA LEU A 203 13.77 -4.68 -0.11
C LEU A 203 14.29 -5.67 -1.16
N THR A 204 14.17 -6.97 -0.86
CA THR A 204 14.34 -8.04 -1.83
C THR A 204 13.09 -8.91 -1.83
N ALA A 205 12.66 -9.35 -2.99
CA ALA A 205 11.54 -10.27 -3.11
C ALA A 205 11.86 -11.38 -4.11
N ASN A 206 11.53 -12.62 -3.73
CA ASN A 206 11.65 -13.81 -4.56
C ASN A 206 10.26 -14.38 -4.81
N ASN A 207 9.90 -14.49 -6.07
CA ASN A 207 8.61 -14.98 -6.51
C ASN A 207 8.79 -16.24 -7.37
N ASP A 208 9.17 -17.39 -6.76
CA ASP A 208 9.19 -18.69 -7.42
C ASP A 208 7.92 -19.47 -7.08
N ILE A 209 6.83 -19.09 -7.73
CA ILE A 209 5.51 -19.67 -7.50
C ILE A 209 4.93 -20.33 -8.74
N ASN A 210 4.12 -21.36 -8.52
CA ASN A 210 3.34 -22.00 -9.56
C ASN A 210 1.87 -21.56 -9.44
N VAL A 211 1.41 -20.74 -10.39
CA VAL A 211 0.02 -20.27 -10.45
C VAL A 211 -0.77 -21.20 -11.35
N THR A 212 -1.74 -21.91 -10.77
CA THR A 212 -2.69 -22.71 -11.57
C THR A 212 -3.87 -21.86 -11.96
N LYS A 213 -3.96 -21.54 -13.26
CA LYS A 213 -5.11 -20.82 -13.85
C LYS A 213 -6.10 -21.81 -14.41
N GLU A 214 -7.37 -21.67 -14.06
CA GLU A 214 -8.46 -22.44 -14.63
C GLU A 214 -9.14 -21.63 -15.73
N LYS A 215 -9.24 -22.23 -16.92
CA LYS A 215 -9.97 -21.65 -18.04
C LYS A 215 -11.14 -22.54 -18.42
N LYS A 216 -12.34 -21.98 -18.41
CA LYS A 216 -13.52 -22.66 -18.92
C LYS A 216 -13.55 -22.58 -20.44
N LEU A 217 -13.55 -23.72 -21.09
CA LEU A 217 -13.66 -23.86 -22.55
C LEU A 217 -14.96 -24.60 -22.90
N VAL A 218 -15.67 -24.09 -23.86
CA VAL A 218 -16.86 -24.81 -24.42
C VAL A 218 -16.41 -25.58 -25.64
N LEU A 219 -16.27 -26.90 -25.48
CA LEU A 219 -15.93 -27.81 -26.57
C LEU A 219 -17.17 -28.66 -26.94
N ASN A 220 -17.64 -28.53 -28.17
CA ASN A 220 -18.83 -29.24 -28.66
C ASN A 220 -20.09 -29.01 -27.80
N GLY A 221 -20.26 -27.81 -27.25
CA GLY A 221 -21.40 -27.47 -26.40
C GLY A 221 -21.32 -27.98 -24.95
N VAL A 222 -20.18 -28.57 -24.55
CA VAL A 222 -19.91 -29.00 -23.18
C VAL A 222 -18.86 -28.08 -22.57
N GLU A 223 -19.18 -27.51 -21.44
CA GLU A 223 -18.21 -26.69 -20.65
C GLU A 223 -17.18 -27.63 -20.01
N GLN A 224 -15.90 -27.37 -20.28
CA GLN A 224 -14.78 -28.09 -19.69
C GLN A 224 -13.86 -27.08 -19.03
N THR A 225 -13.47 -27.36 -17.79
CA THR A 225 -12.44 -26.60 -17.08
C THR A 225 -11.09 -27.20 -17.44
N VAL A 226 -10.22 -26.38 -18.01
CA VAL A 226 -8.82 -26.76 -18.29
C VAL A 226 -7.94 -25.96 -17.34
N SER A 227 -7.19 -26.68 -16.51
CA SER A 227 -6.20 -26.08 -15.62
C SER A 227 -4.86 -25.99 -16.36
N HIS A 228 -4.25 -24.84 -16.32
CA HIS A 228 -2.89 -24.58 -16.80
C HIS A 228 -2.07 -24.01 -15.66
N THR A 229 -0.92 -24.62 -15.35
CA THR A 229 0.01 -24.12 -14.35
C THR A 229 1.10 -23.33 -15.04
N GLU A 230 1.18 -22.05 -14.71
CA GLU A 230 2.27 -21.17 -15.10
C GLU A 230 3.22 -21.03 -13.92
N ARG A 231 4.52 -21.15 -14.16
CA ARG A 231 5.56 -20.83 -13.17
C ARG A 231 6.00 -19.39 -13.38
N THR A 232 6.12 -18.67 -12.29
CA THR A 232 6.78 -17.37 -12.24
C THR A 232 8.03 -17.54 -11.39
N ASP A 233 9.15 -16.99 -11.83
CA ASP A 233 10.44 -17.07 -11.14
C ASP A 233 11.16 -15.73 -11.31
N ASN A 234 10.83 -14.79 -10.44
CA ASN A 234 11.33 -13.41 -10.46
C ASN A 234 12.10 -13.10 -9.18
N GLU A 235 13.20 -12.40 -9.32
CA GLU A 235 13.91 -11.79 -8.20
C GLU A 235 13.85 -10.27 -8.32
N ASN A 236 13.55 -9.61 -7.21
CA ASN A 236 13.47 -8.15 -7.11
C ASN A 236 14.47 -7.62 -6.09
N LEU A 237 15.12 -6.53 -6.43
CA LEU A 237 15.91 -5.70 -5.52
C LEU A 237 15.44 -4.26 -5.62
N SER A 238 15.03 -3.69 -4.49
CA SER A 238 14.50 -2.33 -4.45
C SER A 238 15.22 -1.46 -3.43
N PHE A 239 15.34 -0.18 -3.75
CA PHE A 239 15.84 0.87 -2.86
C PHE A 239 14.89 2.05 -2.88
N GLU A 240 14.67 2.63 -1.72
CA GLU A 240 13.83 3.81 -1.56
C GLU A 240 14.54 4.87 -0.71
N VAL A 241 14.34 6.14 -1.06
CA VAL A 241 14.67 7.30 -0.21
C VAL A 241 13.54 8.30 -0.30
N THR A 242 12.99 8.65 0.87
CA THR A 242 11.92 9.64 0.98
C THR A 242 12.32 10.78 1.91
N ALA A 243 11.97 11.99 1.51
CA ALA A 243 12.10 13.20 2.29
C ALA A 243 10.76 13.91 2.39
N GLU A 244 10.33 14.27 3.59
CA GLU A 244 9.14 15.08 3.84
C GLU A 244 9.50 16.29 4.69
N TYR A 245 9.00 17.44 4.29
CA TYR A 245 9.21 18.71 4.99
C TYR A 245 7.89 19.31 5.43
N ALA A 246 7.74 19.49 6.74
CA ALA A 246 6.60 20.15 7.34
C ALA A 246 6.81 21.67 7.36
N LEU A 247 5.97 22.41 6.66
CA LEU A 247 5.98 23.87 6.59
C LEU A 247 4.70 24.38 7.26
N ASP A 248 4.73 24.62 8.56
CA ASP A 248 3.59 24.93 9.41
C ASP A 248 2.48 23.86 9.30
N GLU A 249 1.36 24.18 8.64
CA GLU A 249 0.23 23.26 8.39
C GLU A 249 0.30 22.59 7.00
N HIS A 250 1.38 22.81 6.25
CA HIS A 250 1.61 22.25 4.93
C HIS A 250 2.65 21.14 4.99
N THR A 251 2.62 20.23 4.03
CA THR A 251 3.63 19.17 3.88
C THR A 251 4.08 19.13 2.42
N LEU A 252 5.38 19.04 2.20
CA LEU A 252 5.98 18.76 0.91
C LEU A 252 6.79 17.48 1.03
N GLY A 253 6.72 16.62 0.04
CA GLY A 253 7.44 15.36 0.04
C GLY A 253 8.01 15.02 -1.32
N ALA A 254 9.08 14.25 -1.31
CA ALA A 254 9.68 13.68 -2.49
C ALA A 254 10.22 12.28 -2.17
N THR A 255 10.00 11.35 -3.09
CA THR A 255 10.54 9.99 -3.04
C THR A 255 11.30 9.70 -4.32
N TYR A 256 12.47 9.09 -4.17
CA TYR A 256 13.14 8.37 -5.24
C TYR A 256 13.10 6.88 -4.93
N TYR A 257 12.80 6.09 -5.95
CA TYR A 257 12.74 4.63 -5.84
C TYR A 257 13.44 3.98 -7.04
N TYR A 258 14.17 2.91 -6.78
CA TYR A 258 14.78 2.03 -7.77
C TYR A 258 14.29 0.61 -7.55
N ASN A 259 13.99 -0.09 -8.63
CA ASN A 259 13.71 -1.51 -8.63
C ASN A 259 14.42 -2.18 -9.79
N GLU A 260 15.11 -3.28 -9.50
CA GLU A 260 15.62 -4.25 -10.48
C GLU A 260 14.74 -5.50 -10.36
N ASN A 261 14.12 -5.90 -11.45
CA ASN A 261 13.31 -7.11 -11.55
C ASN A 261 13.94 -8.05 -12.57
N GLU A 262 14.42 -9.20 -12.12
CA GLU A 262 14.98 -10.23 -12.97
C GLU A 262 13.97 -11.37 -13.18
N ASP A 263 13.48 -11.55 -14.42
CA ASP A 263 12.74 -12.75 -14.85
C ASP A 263 13.73 -13.87 -15.16
N LYS A 264 13.86 -14.83 -14.24
CA LYS A 264 14.77 -15.98 -14.39
C LYS A 264 14.36 -16.93 -15.51
N LEU A 265 13.08 -16.98 -15.86
CA LEU A 265 12.54 -17.84 -16.90
C LEU A 265 12.70 -17.20 -18.29
N GLY A 266 12.31 -15.93 -18.42
CA GLY A 266 12.49 -15.13 -19.62
C GLY A 266 13.93 -14.70 -19.86
N LYS A 267 14.76 -14.70 -18.81
CA LYS A 267 16.16 -14.23 -18.81
C LYS A 267 16.26 -12.79 -19.26
N SER A 268 15.42 -11.96 -18.71
CA SER A 268 15.40 -10.52 -18.92
C SER A 268 15.38 -9.79 -17.59
N THR A 269 15.95 -8.62 -17.59
CA THR A 269 15.96 -7.70 -16.44
C THR A 269 15.25 -6.44 -16.82
N VAL A 270 14.46 -5.90 -15.90
CA VAL A 270 13.86 -4.58 -16.00
C VAL A 270 14.37 -3.73 -14.84
N ASP A 271 15.05 -2.65 -15.18
CA ASP A 271 15.44 -1.60 -14.24
C ASP A 271 14.39 -0.48 -14.26
N SER A 272 13.87 -0.14 -13.10
CA SER A 272 12.86 0.90 -12.93
C SER A 272 13.38 2.00 -12.00
N HIS A 273 13.26 3.25 -12.44
CA HIS A 273 13.55 4.43 -11.64
C HIS A 273 12.28 5.28 -11.57
N TYR A 274 11.79 5.58 -10.38
CA TYR A 274 10.72 6.55 -10.29
C TYR A 274 10.97 7.66 -9.27
N ILE A 275 10.35 8.80 -9.55
CA ILE A 275 10.37 9.98 -8.70
C ILE A 275 8.92 10.39 -8.45
N VAL A 276 8.61 10.63 -7.18
CA VAL A 276 7.36 11.24 -6.75
C VAL A 276 7.67 12.57 -6.09
N VAL A 277 6.95 13.62 -6.44
CA VAL A 277 6.96 14.90 -5.72
C VAL A 277 5.52 15.29 -5.44
N ALA A 278 5.19 15.50 -4.17
CA ALA A 278 3.83 15.80 -3.78
C ALA A 278 3.75 16.79 -2.60
N GLY A 279 2.55 17.32 -2.38
CA GLY A 279 2.32 18.24 -1.27
C GLY A 279 0.86 18.25 -0.80
N MET A 280 0.71 18.60 0.49
CA MET A 280 -0.57 18.88 1.14
C MET A 280 -0.58 20.32 1.65
N PHE A 281 -1.63 21.06 1.36
CA PHE A 281 -1.76 22.47 1.67
C PHE A 281 -3.05 22.74 2.44
N ALA A 282 -2.96 23.04 3.71
CA ALA A 282 -4.10 23.50 4.50
C ALA A 282 -4.49 24.91 4.02
N VAL A 283 -5.60 25.02 3.29
CA VAL A 283 -6.04 26.29 2.67
C VAL A 283 -7.15 26.97 3.45
N ALA A 284 -7.85 26.22 4.31
CA ALA A 284 -8.86 26.74 5.23
C ALA A 284 -9.03 25.76 6.40
N PRO A 285 -9.68 26.15 7.50
CA PRO A 285 -10.03 25.23 8.55
C PRO A 285 -10.76 24.00 7.99
N LYS A 286 -10.23 22.81 8.28
CA LYS A 286 -10.75 21.51 7.81
C LYS A 286 -10.62 21.23 6.31
N THR A 287 -10.00 22.11 5.53
CA THR A 287 -9.85 21.95 4.08
C THR A 287 -8.39 21.85 3.69
N THR A 288 -8.02 20.76 3.04
CA THR A 288 -6.67 20.51 2.52
C THR A 288 -6.75 20.32 1.01
N LEU A 289 -5.93 21.04 0.27
CA LEU A 289 -5.60 20.71 -1.11
C LEU A 289 -4.39 19.79 -1.10
N TYR A 290 -4.35 18.83 -2.01
CA TYR A 290 -3.20 17.97 -2.21
C TYR A 290 -2.95 17.75 -3.70
N SER A 291 -1.71 17.49 -4.05
CA SER A 291 -1.31 17.26 -5.42
C SER A 291 0.02 16.52 -5.47
N GLY A 292 0.24 15.75 -6.52
CA GLY A 292 1.50 15.07 -6.78
C GLY A 292 1.74 14.84 -8.26
N TYR A 293 3.01 14.67 -8.59
CA TYR A 293 3.49 14.27 -9.90
C TYR A 293 4.42 13.06 -9.74
N GLU A 294 4.23 12.08 -10.58
CA GLU A 294 4.99 10.85 -10.62
C GLU A 294 5.62 10.68 -12.00
N TYR A 295 6.86 10.22 -12.04
CA TYR A 295 7.55 9.86 -13.27
C TYR A 295 8.26 8.53 -13.08
N LEU A 296 8.06 7.61 -14.02
CA LEU A 296 8.68 6.30 -14.09
C LEU A 296 9.46 6.19 -15.40
N ALA A 297 10.73 5.82 -15.30
CA ALA A 297 11.57 5.43 -16.41
C ALA A 297 11.99 3.97 -16.22
N GLN A 298 11.87 3.16 -17.26
CA GLN A 298 12.22 1.75 -17.24
C GLN A 298 13.13 1.40 -18.40
N SER A 299 14.13 0.57 -18.16
CA SER A 299 14.96 -0.03 -19.18
C SER A 299 14.95 -1.54 -19.08
N THR A 300 15.22 -2.24 -20.18
CA THR A 300 15.26 -3.70 -20.21
C THR A 300 16.38 -4.19 -21.11
N ASP A 301 16.97 -5.34 -20.76
CA ASP A 301 17.93 -6.05 -21.58
C ASP A 301 17.28 -7.05 -22.56
N GLU A 302 15.93 -7.10 -22.58
CA GLU A 302 15.21 -7.96 -23.52
C GLU A 302 15.44 -7.51 -24.97
N ALA A 303 15.87 -8.46 -25.80
CA ALA A 303 16.24 -8.18 -27.19
C ALA A 303 15.05 -7.65 -28.01
N GLY A 304 15.24 -6.51 -28.67
CA GLY A 304 14.25 -5.89 -29.54
C GLY A 304 13.26 -4.97 -28.80
N LYS A 305 13.44 -4.75 -27.51
CA LYS A 305 12.71 -3.77 -26.73
C LYS A 305 13.49 -2.46 -26.64
N VAL A 306 12.77 -1.40 -26.27
CA VAL A 306 13.32 -0.06 -26.02
C VAL A 306 13.01 0.36 -24.59
N ASP A 307 13.62 1.44 -24.13
CA ASP A 307 13.27 2.03 -22.82
C ASP A 307 11.83 2.53 -22.84
N ALA A 308 11.15 2.34 -21.71
CA ALA A 308 9.77 2.76 -21.50
C ALA A 308 9.70 3.90 -20.49
N ASP A 309 8.70 4.74 -20.61
CA ASP A 309 8.42 5.79 -19.62
C ASP A 309 6.93 6.03 -19.45
N SER A 310 6.57 6.51 -18.27
CA SER A 310 5.21 6.90 -17.94
C SER A 310 5.21 8.02 -16.90
N SER A 311 4.19 8.84 -16.92
CA SER A 311 4.04 9.87 -15.89
C SER A 311 2.58 10.16 -15.57
N TRP A 312 2.36 10.61 -14.34
CA TRP A 312 1.03 10.86 -13.80
C TRP A 312 1.02 12.14 -12.99
N PHE A 313 -0.12 12.78 -12.99
CA PHE A 313 -0.39 13.94 -12.16
C PHE A 313 -1.73 13.74 -11.46
N TYR A 314 -1.82 14.08 -10.19
CA TYR A 314 -3.08 14.14 -9.48
C TYR A 314 -3.22 15.44 -8.68
N ALA A 315 -4.44 15.86 -8.48
CA ALA A 315 -4.79 16.95 -7.59
C ALA A 315 -6.16 16.73 -6.97
N GLY A 316 -6.30 17.07 -5.71
CA GLY A 316 -7.55 16.87 -5.00
C GLY A 316 -7.77 17.86 -3.86
N VAL A 317 -8.98 17.77 -3.31
CA VAL A 317 -9.42 18.52 -2.14
C VAL A 317 -10.07 17.58 -1.14
N GLU A 318 -9.67 17.72 0.12
CA GLU A 318 -10.27 17.03 1.26
C GLU A 318 -10.97 18.04 2.16
N TYR A 319 -12.16 17.67 2.66
CA TYR A 319 -12.83 18.38 3.75
C TYR A 319 -13.07 17.43 4.93
N LYS A 320 -12.48 17.74 6.09
CA LYS A 320 -12.63 17.01 7.34
C LYS A 320 -13.77 17.58 8.17
N PHE A 321 -14.91 16.91 8.21
CA PHE A 321 -16.01 17.29 9.14
C PHE A 321 -15.54 17.18 10.59
N SER A 322 -14.89 16.07 10.90
CA SER A 322 -14.36 15.74 12.22
C SER A 322 -13.25 14.68 12.07
N LYS A 323 -12.71 14.19 13.19
CA LYS A 323 -11.83 13.01 13.17
C LYS A 323 -12.53 11.73 12.66
N TRP A 324 -13.86 11.68 12.67
CA TRP A 324 -14.68 10.53 12.30
C TRP A 324 -15.06 10.51 10.82
N ALA A 325 -15.09 11.66 10.17
CA ALA A 325 -15.63 11.75 8.81
C ALA A 325 -14.92 12.79 7.96
N ARG A 326 -14.70 12.43 6.69
CA ARG A 326 -14.18 13.30 5.64
C ARG A 326 -14.81 12.98 4.30
N VAL A 327 -14.78 13.94 3.41
CA VAL A 327 -15.10 13.80 2.00
C VAL A 327 -13.97 14.37 1.17
N PHE A 328 -13.79 13.87 -0.04
CA PHE A 328 -12.73 14.32 -0.93
C PHE A 328 -13.15 14.16 -2.38
N ALA A 329 -12.53 14.95 -3.24
CA ALA A 329 -12.61 14.86 -4.68
C ALA A 329 -11.20 14.95 -5.26
N GLU A 330 -10.92 14.15 -6.28
CA GLU A 330 -9.61 14.05 -6.89
C GLU A 330 -9.73 13.89 -8.40
N ALA A 331 -8.84 14.54 -9.14
CA ALA A 331 -8.65 14.34 -10.55
C ALA A 331 -7.24 13.79 -10.78
N GLY A 332 -7.12 12.84 -11.70
CA GLY A 332 -5.86 12.27 -12.16
C GLY A 332 -5.72 12.41 -13.66
N TYR A 333 -4.50 12.59 -14.12
CA TYR A 333 -4.12 12.64 -15.52
C TYR A 333 -2.90 11.74 -15.74
N THR A 334 -3.03 10.79 -16.66
CA THR A 334 -1.93 9.99 -17.20
C THR A 334 -1.46 10.69 -18.47
N PHE A 335 -0.18 10.95 -18.58
CA PHE A 335 0.40 11.53 -19.80
C PHE A 335 0.69 10.43 -20.82
N GLU A 336 0.76 10.80 -22.10
CA GLU A 336 1.36 9.93 -23.11
C GLU A 336 2.78 9.56 -22.70
N GLY A 337 3.16 8.31 -22.89
CA GLY A 337 4.49 7.78 -22.63
C GLY A 337 4.86 6.77 -23.71
N THR A 338 5.90 6.00 -23.46
CA THR A 338 6.39 4.98 -24.40
C THR A 338 6.42 3.62 -23.72
N ASP A 339 5.91 2.57 -24.37
CA ASP A 339 6.04 1.21 -23.91
C ASP A 339 7.33 0.53 -24.43
N PHE A 340 7.67 -0.64 -23.91
CA PHE A 340 8.84 -1.41 -24.35
C PHE A 340 8.81 -1.83 -25.82
N ASP A 341 7.67 -1.78 -26.48
CA ASP A 341 7.52 -2.05 -27.93
C ASP A 341 7.69 -0.79 -28.80
N ASN A 342 8.12 0.32 -28.20
CA ASN A 342 8.23 1.63 -28.86
C ASN A 342 6.90 2.12 -29.43
N LYS A 343 5.82 1.88 -28.69
CA LYS A 343 4.50 2.41 -28.99
C LYS A 343 4.16 3.50 -27.98
N ASP A 344 3.53 4.54 -28.46
CA ASP A 344 2.97 5.57 -27.59
C ASP A 344 1.84 4.95 -26.75
N THR A 345 1.84 5.26 -25.45
CA THR A 345 0.72 4.93 -24.56
C THR A 345 -0.29 6.06 -24.57
N ASP A 346 -1.56 5.73 -24.47
CA ASP A 346 -2.62 6.73 -24.47
C ASP A 346 -2.63 7.55 -23.18
N ASP A 347 -2.91 8.85 -23.31
CA ASP A 347 -3.26 9.68 -22.18
C ASP A 347 -4.64 9.32 -21.62
N ALA A 348 -4.91 9.68 -20.37
CA ALA A 348 -6.20 9.46 -19.77
C ALA A 348 -6.50 10.46 -18.66
N THR A 349 -7.75 10.92 -18.60
CA THR A 349 -8.27 11.75 -17.54
C THR A 349 -9.21 10.93 -16.64
N ASN A 350 -8.97 11.00 -15.35
CA ASN A 350 -9.78 10.30 -14.35
C ASN A 350 -10.30 11.29 -13.31
N PHE A 351 -11.47 11.00 -12.74
CA PHE A 351 -12.06 11.82 -11.68
C PHE A 351 -12.71 10.91 -10.63
N GLY A 352 -12.58 11.26 -9.35
CA GLY A 352 -13.18 10.51 -8.27
C GLY A 352 -13.69 11.40 -7.15
N VAL A 353 -14.75 10.95 -6.50
CA VAL A 353 -15.24 11.51 -5.25
C VAL A 353 -15.39 10.39 -4.23
N GLY A 354 -15.10 10.68 -2.98
CA GLY A 354 -15.20 9.67 -1.94
C GLY A 354 -15.51 10.25 -0.57
N ALA A 355 -15.88 9.34 0.30
CA ALA A 355 -16.06 9.63 1.72
C ALA A 355 -15.34 8.57 2.55
N ARG A 356 -14.89 8.94 3.73
CA ARG A 356 -14.40 8.00 4.74
C ARG A 356 -15.10 8.30 6.06
N PHE A 357 -15.61 7.25 6.66
CA PHE A 357 -16.17 7.29 8.01
C PHE A 357 -15.43 6.28 8.87
N TYR A 358 -14.99 6.71 10.04
CA TYR A 358 -14.17 5.94 10.98
C TYR A 358 -14.87 5.81 12.33
N TRP A 359 -14.67 4.69 13.02
CA TRP A 359 -15.07 4.48 14.42
C TRP A 359 -14.05 3.68 15.19
#